data_0b9240823dad90f9c243189d8648b000
#
_entry.id   0b9240823dad90f9c243189d8648b000
#
_cell.length_a   1.000
_cell.length_b   1.000
_cell.length_c   1.000
_cell.angle_alpha   90.00
_cell.angle_beta   90.00
_cell.angle_gamma   90.00
#
_symmetry.space_group_name_H-M   'P 1'
#
loop_
_entity.id
_entity.type
_entity.pdbx_description
1 polymer ?
#
loop_
_entity_poly.entity_id
_entity_poly.type
_entity_poly.pdbx_seq_one_letter_code
_entity_poly.pdbx_strand_id
1 'polypeptide(L)'
;ICTGVEMHVVIMGAGRVGLTLANYLVVSGNDVTLIECSKGLCGTAAADLDALVICGNGTDVKTLEEANISDADVFVAATGCDEANLLSCILVKEYDVPKIIARLSNPDHEEAFKKVGIHDVISPELTAAGYLEKLINRPKIADLMVVGKGNAELLDITIQNSRVVGKCVGDLSPTDDYIIAAIYQNGEMHIPHDNWVLEKNEKISVLVKTSAVKKVTSVFI
;
A
#
# COMPACT_ATOMS: atom_id res chain seq x y z
N ILE A 1 -4.58 1.27 -21.54
CA ILE A 1 -5.09 -0.07 -21.20
C ILE A 1 -3.83 -0.91 -21.04
N CYS A 2 -3.32 -1.03 -19.82
CA CYS A 2 -2.30 -2.03 -19.50
C CYS A 2 -3.03 -3.38 -19.51
N THR A 3 -2.74 -4.22 -20.49
CA THR A 3 -3.06 -5.66 -20.44
C THR A 3 -2.16 -6.24 -19.35
N GLY A 4 -2.61 -6.20 -18.10
CA GLY A 4 -1.96 -6.91 -17.02
C GLY A 4 -1.99 -8.39 -17.37
N VAL A 5 -0.86 -9.07 -17.20
CA VAL A 5 -0.82 -10.52 -17.23
C VAL A 5 -1.71 -10.99 -16.08
N GLU A 6 -2.70 -11.83 -16.36
CA GLU A 6 -3.52 -12.50 -15.36
C GLU A 6 -2.59 -13.32 -14.46
N MET A 7 -2.56 -13.01 -13.18
CA MET A 7 -1.71 -13.71 -12.18
C MET A 7 -2.58 -14.66 -11.37
N HIS A 8 -2.04 -15.82 -11.04
CA HIS A 8 -2.61 -16.70 -10.03
C HIS A 8 -2.10 -16.29 -8.64
N VAL A 9 -3.00 -15.81 -7.79
CA VAL A 9 -2.68 -15.32 -6.45
C VAL A 9 -3.34 -16.17 -5.38
N VAL A 10 -2.54 -16.82 -4.54
CA VAL A 10 -3.03 -17.59 -3.39
C VAL A 10 -2.96 -16.74 -2.14
N ILE A 11 -4.09 -16.55 -1.46
CA ILE A 11 -4.21 -15.76 -0.23
C ILE A 11 -4.59 -16.66 0.93
N MET A 12 -3.82 -16.69 2.00
CA MET A 12 -4.16 -17.39 3.25
C MET A 12 -4.78 -16.42 4.25
N GLY A 13 -6.04 -16.65 4.62
CA GLY A 13 -6.81 -15.87 5.58
C GLY A 13 -7.90 -15.02 4.94
N ALA A 14 -9.18 -15.31 5.29
CA ALA A 14 -10.36 -14.56 4.87
C ALA A 14 -10.79 -13.51 5.91
N GLY A 15 -9.85 -12.98 6.67
CA GLY A 15 -10.09 -11.83 7.52
C GLY A 15 -10.27 -10.54 6.70
N ARG A 16 -10.50 -9.40 7.37
CA ARG A 16 -10.74 -8.11 6.70
C ARG A 16 -9.70 -7.76 5.63
N VAL A 17 -8.41 -7.95 5.93
CA VAL A 17 -7.33 -7.65 4.98
C VAL A 17 -7.36 -8.59 3.79
N GLY A 18 -7.42 -9.91 4.04
CA GLY A 18 -7.40 -10.91 2.98
C GLY A 18 -8.61 -10.83 2.05
N LEU A 19 -9.83 -10.68 2.60
CA LEU A 19 -11.05 -10.51 1.79
C LEU A 19 -11.02 -9.24 0.94
N THR A 20 -10.58 -8.11 1.52
CA THR A 20 -10.48 -6.86 0.77
C THR A 20 -9.45 -6.97 -0.35
N LEU A 21 -8.30 -7.58 -0.08
CA LEU A 21 -7.27 -7.81 -1.08
C LEU A 21 -7.78 -8.74 -2.20
N ALA A 22 -8.41 -9.86 -1.84
CA ALA A 22 -8.99 -10.80 -2.80
C ALA A 22 -9.98 -10.09 -3.74
N ASN A 23 -10.88 -9.28 -3.19
CA ASN A 23 -11.84 -8.53 -4.00
C ASN A 23 -11.17 -7.56 -4.97
N TYR A 24 -10.13 -6.82 -4.54
CA TYR A 24 -9.39 -5.93 -5.44
C TYR A 24 -8.71 -6.67 -6.58
N LEU A 25 -8.12 -7.83 -6.29
CA LEU A 25 -7.42 -8.63 -7.28
C LEU A 25 -8.38 -9.26 -8.29
N VAL A 26 -9.51 -9.80 -7.84
CA VAL A 26 -10.58 -10.33 -8.71
C VAL A 26 -11.10 -9.21 -9.64
N VAL A 27 -11.44 -8.05 -9.10
CA VAL A 27 -11.91 -6.90 -9.91
C VAL A 27 -10.85 -6.45 -10.92
N SER A 28 -9.57 -6.63 -10.60
CA SER A 28 -8.45 -6.33 -11.51
C SER A 28 -8.16 -7.43 -12.53
N GLY A 29 -8.95 -8.53 -12.54
CA GLY A 29 -8.83 -9.63 -13.53
C GLY A 29 -7.76 -10.66 -13.20
N ASN A 30 -7.40 -10.84 -11.93
CA ASN A 30 -6.49 -11.91 -11.51
C ASN A 30 -7.28 -13.16 -11.08
N ASP A 31 -6.66 -14.32 -11.24
CA ASP A 31 -7.14 -15.59 -10.68
C ASP A 31 -6.79 -15.67 -9.19
N VAL A 32 -7.80 -15.80 -8.33
CA VAL A 32 -7.59 -15.74 -6.87
C VAL A 32 -8.06 -17.02 -6.21
N THR A 33 -7.16 -17.65 -5.45
CA THR A 33 -7.48 -18.75 -4.54
C THR A 33 -7.35 -18.28 -3.10
N LEU A 34 -8.42 -18.41 -2.31
CA LEU A 34 -8.47 -18.01 -0.91
C LEU A 34 -8.51 -19.24 0.01
N ILE A 35 -7.57 -19.37 0.93
CA ILE A 35 -7.51 -20.41 1.95
C ILE A 35 -7.98 -19.85 3.29
N GLU A 36 -8.97 -20.49 3.94
CA GLU A 36 -9.49 -20.07 5.23
C GLU A 36 -9.83 -21.28 6.10
N CYS A 37 -9.48 -21.25 7.38
CA CYS A 37 -9.76 -22.37 8.32
C CYS A 37 -11.17 -22.31 8.95
N SER A 38 -11.78 -21.14 9.02
CA SER A 38 -13.12 -20.95 9.58
C SER A 38 -14.21 -21.26 8.55
N LYS A 39 -15.00 -22.31 8.77
CA LYS A 39 -16.11 -22.68 7.88
C LYS A 39 -17.11 -21.56 7.64
N GLY A 40 -17.36 -20.72 8.65
CA GLY A 40 -18.25 -19.57 8.52
C GLY A 40 -17.71 -18.52 7.55
N LEU A 41 -16.42 -18.18 7.67
CA LEU A 41 -15.77 -17.23 6.74
C LEU A 41 -15.61 -17.79 5.32
N CYS A 42 -15.34 -19.10 5.19
CA CYS A 42 -15.33 -19.75 3.88
C CYS A 42 -16.67 -19.57 3.15
N GLY A 43 -17.79 -19.85 3.85
CA GLY A 43 -19.12 -19.71 3.24
C GLY A 43 -19.43 -18.29 2.80
N THR A 44 -19.06 -17.29 3.62
CA THR A 44 -19.23 -15.88 3.27
C THR A 44 -18.34 -15.51 2.07
N ALA A 45 -17.06 -15.88 2.11
CA ALA A 45 -16.14 -15.57 1.02
C ALA A 45 -16.57 -16.21 -0.32
N ALA A 46 -17.01 -17.47 -0.30
CA ALA A 46 -17.49 -18.16 -1.48
C ALA A 46 -18.80 -17.59 -2.06
N ALA A 47 -19.61 -16.92 -1.25
CA ALA A 47 -20.82 -16.24 -1.72
C ALA A 47 -20.55 -14.85 -2.31
N ASP A 48 -19.52 -14.15 -1.83
CA ASP A 48 -19.28 -12.73 -2.11
C ASP A 48 -18.17 -12.50 -3.16
N LEU A 49 -17.29 -13.49 -3.39
CA LEU A 49 -16.14 -13.37 -4.29
C LEU A 49 -16.24 -14.35 -5.48
N ASP A 50 -15.88 -13.88 -6.64
CA ASP A 50 -15.61 -14.74 -7.82
C ASP A 50 -14.18 -15.30 -7.73
N ALA A 51 -13.95 -16.17 -6.74
CA ALA A 51 -12.65 -16.75 -6.42
C ALA A 51 -12.81 -18.20 -5.94
N LEU A 52 -11.79 -19.01 -6.10
CA LEU A 52 -11.75 -20.34 -5.50
C LEU A 52 -11.54 -20.20 -3.99
N VAL A 53 -12.45 -20.74 -3.17
CA VAL A 53 -12.33 -20.72 -1.70
C VAL A 53 -12.10 -22.14 -1.19
N ILE A 54 -10.96 -22.35 -0.54
CA ILE A 54 -10.57 -23.61 0.07
C ILE A 54 -10.72 -23.51 1.59
N CYS A 55 -11.58 -24.37 2.14
CA CYS A 55 -11.78 -24.49 3.59
C CYS A 55 -10.73 -25.42 4.19
N GLY A 56 -9.62 -24.85 4.67
CA GLY A 56 -8.51 -25.64 5.20
C GLY A 56 -7.53 -24.77 5.99
N ASN A 57 -6.55 -25.43 6.57
CA ASN A 57 -5.47 -24.77 7.28
C ASN A 57 -4.29 -24.52 6.32
N GLY A 58 -3.98 -23.27 6.03
CA GLY A 58 -2.88 -22.90 5.14
C GLY A 58 -1.47 -23.19 5.66
N THR A 59 -1.34 -23.78 6.86
CA THR A 59 -0.09 -24.37 7.35
C THR A 59 0.05 -25.87 7.07
N ASP A 60 -0.94 -26.45 6.38
CA ASP A 60 -0.92 -27.85 5.97
C ASP A 60 -0.54 -27.94 4.50
N VAL A 61 0.49 -28.74 4.20
CA VAL A 61 1.00 -28.94 2.84
C VAL A 61 -0.12 -29.37 1.87
N LYS A 62 -0.99 -30.28 2.31
CA LYS A 62 -2.10 -30.76 1.52
C LYS A 62 -3.08 -29.65 1.11
N THR A 63 -3.38 -28.72 2.03
CA THR A 63 -4.25 -27.56 1.73
C THR A 63 -3.59 -26.60 0.73
N LEU A 64 -2.27 -26.43 0.83
CA LEU A 64 -1.51 -25.62 -0.13
C LEU A 64 -1.49 -26.25 -1.52
N GLU A 65 -1.35 -27.58 -1.59
CA GLU A 65 -1.45 -28.33 -2.86
C GLU A 65 -2.84 -28.25 -3.47
N GLU A 66 -3.92 -28.36 -2.66
CA GLU A 66 -5.29 -28.16 -3.11
C GLU A 66 -5.53 -26.74 -3.66
N ALA A 67 -4.77 -25.76 -3.17
CA ALA A 67 -4.78 -24.38 -3.66
C ALA A 67 -3.91 -24.19 -4.92
N ASN A 68 -3.37 -25.24 -5.49
CA ASN A 68 -2.48 -25.19 -6.65
C ASN A 68 -1.28 -24.26 -6.46
N ILE A 69 -0.67 -24.33 -5.27
CA ILE A 69 0.41 -23.41 -4.88
C ILE A 69 1.63 -23.49 -5.81
N SER A 70 1.86 -24.62 -6.46
CA SER A 70 2.97 -24.82 -7.40
C SER A 70 2.90 -23.93 -8.64
N ASP A 71 1.70 -23.52 -9.04
CA ASP A 71 1.46 -22.67 -10.21
C ASP A 71 1.16 -21.21 -9.82
N ALA A 72 1.27 -20.89 -8.51
CA ALA A 72 1.00 -19.53 -8.03
C ALA A 72 2.14 -18.57 -8.40
N ASP A 73 1.78 -17.40 -8.93
CA ASP A 73 2.70 -16.29 -9.13
C ASP A 73 2.98 -15.53 -7.82
N VAL A 74 1.99 -15.47 -6.93
CA VAL A 74 2.07 -14.76 -5.67
C VAL A 74 1.37 -15.53 -4.55
N PHE A 75 2.03 -15.64 -3.40
CA PHE A 75 1.40 -16.10 -2.17
C PHE A 75 1.33 -14.97 -1.14
N VAL A 76 0.17 -14.80 -0.49
CA VAL A 76 -0.04 -13.79 0.54
C VAL A 76 -0.54 -14.43 1.82
N ALA A 77 0.29 -14.46 2.86
CA ALA A 77 -0.11 -14.86 4.21
C ALA A 77 -0.75 -13.65 4.94
N ALA A 78 -2.08 -13.61 5.04
CA ALA A 78 -2.84 -12.45 5.52
C ALA A 78 -3.68 -12.73 6.78
N THR A 79 -3.35 -13.79 7.56
CA THR A 79 -4.06 -14.09 8.81
C THR A 79 -3.68 -13.12 9.94
N GLY A 80 -4.39 -13.18 11.05
CA GLY A 80 -4.05 -12.44 12.26
C GLY A 80 -3.00 -13.11 13.17
N CYS A 81 -2.46 -14.27 12.76
CA CYS A 81 -1.49 -15.05 13.52
C CYS A 81 -0.13 -15.06 12.80
N ASP A 82 0.85 -14.35 13.35
CA ASP A 82 2.17 -14.18 12.73
C ASP A 82 2.92 -15.51 12.60
N GLU A 83 2.76 -16.42 13.56
CA GLU A 83 3.38 -17.74 13.55
C GLU A 83 2.82 -18.61 12.40
N ALA A 84 1.50 -18.55 12.18
CA ALA A 84 0.87 -19.25 11.06
C ALA A 84 1.31 -18.64 9.73
N ASN A 85 1.39 -17.32 9.64
CA ASN A 85 1.88 -16.61 8.46
C ASN A 85 3.33 -16.98 8.16
N LEU A 86 4.20 -17.02 9.18
CA LEU A 86 5.60 -17.40 9.02
C LEU A 86 5.73 -18.86 8.56
N LEU A 87 5.01 -19.79 9.21
CA LEU A 87 5.09 -21.21 8.88
C LEU A 87 4.60 -21.46 7.44
N SER A 88 3.49 -20.88 7.05
CA SER A 88 2.98 -21.01 5.67
C SER A 88 3.97 -20.45 4.64
N CYS A 89 4.59 -19.29 4.91
CA CYS A 89 5.61 -18.74 4.03
C CYS A 89 6.83 -19.66 3.87
N ILE A 90 7.28 -20.32 4.97
CA ILE A 90 8.38 -21.29 4.91
C ILE A 90 8.01 -22.48 4.03
N LEU A 91 6.79 -23.03 4.19
CA LEU A 91 6.31 -24.15 3.38
C LEU A 91 6.21 -23.77 1.89
N VAL A 92 5.66 -22.59 1.61
CA VAL A 92 5.46 -22.11 0.25
C VAL A 92 6.77 -21.85 -0.49
N LYS A 93 7.85 -21.51 0.20
CA LYS A 93 9.17 -21.36 -0.42
C LYS A 93 9.67 -22.64 -1.10
N GLU A 94 9.28 -23.81 -0.63
CA GLU A 94 9.67 -25.11 -1.23
C GLU A 94 9.02 -25.33 -2.63
N TYR A 95 8.01 -24.51 -2.98
CA TYR A 95 7.33 -24.54 -4.27
C TYR A 95 7.84 -23.50 -5.26
N ASP A 96 8.93 -22.78 -4.93
CA ASP A 96 9.54 -21.76 -5.79
C ASP A 96 8.56 -20.64 -6.24
N VAL A 97 7.54 -20.32 -5.43
CA VAL A 97 6.60 -19.22 -5.70
C VAL A 97 7.37 -17.92 -5.85
N PRO A 98 7.25 -17.20 -6.99
CA PRO A 98 8.10 -16.05 -7.31
C PRO A 98 8.01 -14.90 -6.30
N LYS A 99 6.82 -14.70 -5.71
CA LYS A 99 6.58 -13.61 -4.75
C LYS A 99 5.80 -14.09 -3.54
N ILE A 100 6.37 -13.88 -2.36
CA ILE A 100 5.76 -14.21 -1.07
C ILE A 100 5.65 -12.94 -0.25
N ILE A 101 4.42 -12.63 0.20
CA ILE A 101 4.11 -11.45 1.01
C ILE A 101 3.49 -11.93 2.32
N ALA A 102 3.89 -11.35 3.44
CA ALA A 102 3.34 -11.69 4.74
C ALA A 102 2.76 -10.48 5.47
N ARG A 103 1.60 -10.66 6.08
CA ARG A 103 1.08 -9.76 7.09
C ARG A 103 1.77 -10.03 8.41
N LEU A 104 2.11 -8.96 9.10
CA LEU A 104 2.73 -8.96 10.42
C LEU A 104 1.89 -8.10 11.37
N SER A 105 1.48 -8.68 12.50
CA SER A 105 0.73 -7.97 13.55
C SER A 105 1.67 -7.42 14.62
N ASN A 106 2.73 -8.18 14.99
CA ASN A 106 3.72 -7.75 15.96
C ASN A 106 5.06 -7.39 15.26
N PRO A 107 5.46 -6.10 15.27
CA PRO A 107 6.72 -5.66 14.64
C PRO A 107 7.98 -6.41 15.10
N ASP A 108 8.00 -6.92 16.33
CA ASP A 108 9.14 -7.67 16.87
C ASP A 108 9.40 -8.99 16.12
N HIS A 109 8.41 -9.50 15.39
CA HIS A 109 8.53 -10.70 14.57
C HIS A 109 9.17 -10.46 13.19
N GLU A 110 9.33 -9.21 12.74
CA GLU A 110 9.84 -8.86 11.40
C GLU A 110 11.20 -9.51 11.12
N GLU A 111 12.08 -9.57 12.13
CA GLU A 111 13.40 -10.16 11.99
C GLU A 111 13.32 -11.67 11.73
N ALA A 112 12.32 -12.37 12.27
CA ALA A 112 12.12 -13.80 12.03
C ALA A 112 11.76 -14.06 10.56
N PHE A 113 10.87 -13.26 9.97
CA PHE A 113 10.55 -13.35 8.54
C PHE A 113 11.77 -13.08 7.66
N LYS A 114 12.56 -12.05 7.96
CA LYS A 114 13.79 -11.72 7.23
C LYS A 114 14.82 -12.86 7.29
N LYS A 115 14.98 -13.50 8.45
CA LYS A 115 15.93 -14.63 8.63
C LYS A 115 15.58 -15.84 7.77
N VAL A 116 14.31 -16.08 7.49
CA VAL A 116 13.87 -17.14 6.58
C VAL A 116 13.74 -16.67 5.12
N GLY A 117 14.19 -15.45 4.82
CA GLY A 117 14.22 -14.90 3.46
C GLY A 117 12.90 -14.34 2.95
N ILE A 118 11.96 -14.01 3.84
CA ILE A 118 10.72 -13.29 3.51
C ILE A 118 10.95 -11.80 3.79
N HIS A 119 11.07 -11.02 2.72
CA HIS A 119 11.40 -9.58 2.82
C HIS A 119 10.19 -8.67 2.61
N ASP A 120 9.15 -9.15 1.92
CA ASP A 120 7.92 -8.41 1.68
C ASP A 120 6.95 -8.64 2.85
N VAL A 121 7.15 -7.88 3.92
CA VAL A 121 6.35 -7.94 5.14
C VAL A 121 5.62 -6.62 5.34
N ILE A 122 4.34 -6.67 5.64
CA ILE A 122 3.51 -5.48 5.88
C ILE A 122 2.74 -5.59 7.20
N SER A 123 2.72 -4.52 7.99
CA SER A 123 1.83 -4.36 9.14
C SER A 123 0.74 -3.35 8.82
N PRO A 124 -0.49 -3.80 8.52
CA PRO A 124 -1.62 -2.90 8.22
C PRO A 124 -1.92 -1.95 9.39
N GLU A 125 -1.77 -2.43 10.62
CA GLU A 125 -2.02 -1.66 11.84
C GLU A 125 -1.05 -0.50 11.98
N LEU A 126 0.25 -0.75 11.79
CA LEU A 126 1.26 0.31 11.83
C LEU A 126 1.12 1.29 10.67
N THR A 127 0.79 0.78 9.48
CA THR A 127 0.53 1.62 8.31
C THR A 127 -0.65 2.56 8.56
N ALA A 128 -1.76 2.02 9.08
CA ALA A 128 -2.94 2.81 9.40
C ALA A 128 -2.69 3.80 10.56
N ALA A 129 -2.00 3.36 11.62
CA ALA A 129 -1.66 4.22 12.76
C ALA A 129 -0.74 5.38 12.34
N GLY A 130 0.28 5.09 11.52
CA GLY A 130 1.17 6.12 10.98
C GLY A 130 0.44 7.12 10.07
N TYR A 131 -0.56 6.66 9.31
CA TYR A 131 -1.41 7.55 8.52
C TYR A 131 -2.29 8.45 9.41
N LEU A 132 -2.96 7.86 10.41
CA LEU A 132 -3.78 8.62 11.38
C LEU A 132 -2.95 9.63 12.18
N GLU A 133 -1.75 9.26 12.63
CA GLU A 133 -0.84 10.17 13.32
C GLU A 133 -0.54 11.41 12.47
N LYS A 134 -0.30 11.23 11.18
CA LYS A 134 -0.02 12.33 10.26
C LYS A 134 -1.24 13.23 10.05
N LEU A 135 -2.44 12.65 9.93
CA LEU A 135 -3.68 13.43 9.83
C LEU A 135 -3.94 14.28 11.09
N ILE A 136 -3.63 13.73 12.27
CA ILE A 136 -3.78 14.45 13.55
C ILE A 136 -2.79 15.61 13.64
N ASN A 137 -1.51 15.35 13.33
CA ASN A 137 -0.45 16.32 13.49
C ASN A 137 -0.39 17.37 12.37
N ARG A 138 -1.03 17.09 11.21
CA ARG A 138 -0.96 17.93 10.01
C ARG A 138 -2.34 18.14 9.37
N PRO A 139 -3.33 18.71 10.09
CA PRO A 139 -4.71 18.80 9.60
C PRO A 139 -4.90 19.73 8.38
N LYS A 140 -3.88 20.51 8.03
CA LYS A 140 -3.88 21.41 6.86
C LYS A 140 -3.38 20.74 5.56
N ILE A 141 -2.94 19.48 5.63
CA ILE A 141 -2.48 18.71 4.48
C ILE A 141 -3.65 17.81 4.07
N ALA A 142 -4.19 18.06 2.87
CA ALA A 142 -5.41 17.39 2.39
C ALA A 142 -5.19 15.89 2.11
N ASP A 143 -4.04 15.55 1.51
CA ASP A 143 -3.64 14.19 1.24
C ASP A 143 -2.13 14.01 1.49
N LEU A 144 -1.74 12.83 1.97
CA LEU A 144 -0.36 12.53 2.29
C LEU A 144 -0.02 11.10 1.85
N MET A 145 0.95 10.98 0.97
CA MET A 145 1.52 9.69 0.57
C MET A 145 3.00 9.62 0.95
N VAL A 146 3.41 8.55 1.62
CA VAL A 146 4.81 8.29 1.97
C VAL A 146 5.50 7.57 0.82
N VAL A 147 6.64 8.08 0.41
CA VAL A 147 7.43 7.55 -0.71
C VAL A 147 8.82 7.15 -0.22
N GLY A 148 9.45 6.18 -0.88
CA GLY A 148 10.86 5.86 -0.65
C GLY A 148 11.18 5.35 0.76
N LYS A 149 10.41 4.41 1.31
CA LYS A 149 10.62 3.84 2.66
C LYS A 149 10.61 4.88 3.79
N GLY A 150 9.84 5.98 3.61
CA GLY A 150 9.71 7.03 4.61
C GLY A 150 10.69 8.20 4.46
N ASN A 151 11.52 8.23 3.43
CA ASN A 151 12.49 9.31 3.21
C ASN A 151 11.89 10.55 2.53
N ALA A 152 10.75 10.40 1.86
CA ALA A 152 10.02 11.47 1.20
C ALA A 152 8.52 11.34 1.41
N GLU A 153 7.80 12.46 1.29
CA GLU A 153 6.35 12.54 1.41
C GLU A 153 5.81 13.36 0.23
N LEU A 154 4.68 12.91 -0.34
CA LEU A 154 3.88 13.70 -1.25
C LEU A 154 2.78 14.38 -0.42
N LEU A 155 2.75 15.70 -0.44
CA LEU A 155 1.82 16.50 0.36
C LEU A 155 0.92 17.31 -0.55
N ASP A 156 -0.38 17.23 -0.33
CA ASP A 156 -1.34 18.13 -0.95
C ASP A 156 -1.57 19.35 -0.05
N ILE A 157 -1.16 20.52 -0.52
CA ILE A 157 -1.17 21.77 0.23
C ILE A 157 -2.02 22.80 -0.50
N THR A 158 -2.88 23.52 0.23
CA THR A 158 -3.59 24.69 -0.30
C THR A 158 -2.77 25.93 -0.01
N ILE A 159 -2.44 26.71 -1.03
CA ILE A 159 -1.62 27.94 -0.92
C ILE A 159 -2.40 29.01 -0.16
N GLN A 160 -1.86 29.41 0.99
CA GLN A 160 -2.41 30.49 1.83
C GLN A 160 -1.42 31.64 2.04
N ASN A 161 -0.12 31.37 1.93
CA ASN A 161 0.91 32.36 2.15
C ASN A 161 1.00 33.37 1.00
N SER A 162 0.66 34.61 1.28
CA SER A 162 0.72 35.71 0.29
C SER A 162 2.09 35.97 -0.33
N ARG A 163 3.18 35.49 0.31
CA ARG A 163 4.56 35.67 -0.18
C ARG A 163 4.88 34.82 -1.41
N VAL A 164 4.13 33.73 -1.64
CA VAL A 164 4.31 32.85 -2.80
C VAL A 164 3.27 33.08 -3.88
N VAL A 165 2.16 33.74 -3.55
CA VAL A 165 1.12 34.11 -4.51
C VAL A 165 1.70 35.12 -5.51
N GLY A 166 1.49 34.86 -6.82
CA GLY A 166 2.03 35.67 -7.91
C GLY A 166 3.47 35.33 -8.32
N LYS A 167 4.14 34.40 -7.65
CA LYS A 167 5.45 33.90 -8.06
C LYS A 167 5.34 32.77 -9.08
N CYS A 168 6.34 32.64 -9.93
CA CYS A 168 6.47 31.52 -10.85
C CYS A 168 6.96 30.28 -10.11
N VAL A 169 6.52 29.09 -10.56
CA VAL A 169 6.98 27.80 -10.03
C VAL A 169 8.49 27.70 -10.10
N GLY A 170 9.11 28.08 -11.22
CA GLY A 170 10.56 28.03 -11.40
C GLY A 170 11.37 28.87 -10.41
N ASP A 171 10.78 29.88 -9.78
CA ASP A 171 11.42 30.67 -8.72
C ASP A 171 11.43 29.96 -7.35
N LEU A 172 10.58 28.95 -7.19
CA LEU A 172 10.34 28.29 -5.91
C LEU A 172 10.73 26.81 -5.92
N SER A 173 10.75 26.16 -7.09
CA SER A 173 10.92 24.73 -7.28
C SER A 173 11.56 24.42 -8.65
N PRO A 174 12.42 23.37 -8.78
CA PRO A 174 12.82 22.46 -7.69
C PRO A 174 13.84 23.07 -6.73
N THR A 175 13.93 22.49 -5.53
CA THR A 175 14.98 22.77 -4.54
C THR A 175 15.63 21.45 -4.08
N ASP A 176 16.69 21.53 -3.25
CA ASP A 176 17.27 20.32 -2.65
C ASP A 176 16.32 19.59 -1.70
N ASP A 177 15.27 20.26 -1.21
CA ASP A 177 14.36 19.75 -0.19
C ASP A 177 13.02 19.30 -0.76
N TYR A 178 12.54 19.89 -1.87
CA TYR A 178 11.22 19.61 -2.45
C TYR A 178 11.09 19.98 -3.92
N ILE A 179 10.06 19.41 -4.54
CA ILE A 179 9.59 19.79 -5.89
C ILE A 179 8.06 19.93 -5.87
N ILE A 180 7.53 20.94 -6.54
CA ILE A 180 6.10 21.07 -6.84
C ILE A 180 5.80 20.10 -8.00
N ALA A 181 5.11 19.00 -7.69
CA ALA A 181 4.88 17.91 -8.63
C ALA A 181 3.59 18.10 -9.45
N ALA A 182 2.57 18.72 -8.87
CA ALA A 182 1.31 18.99 -9.55
C ALA A 182 0.62 20.24 -8.99
N ILE A 183 -0.24 20.83 -9.82
CA ILE A 183 -1.14 21.94 -9.47
C ILE A 183 -2.55 21.55 -9.87
N TYR A 184 -3.53 21.81 -9.01
CA TYR A 184 -4.94 21.51 -9.27
C TYR A 184 -5.70 22.79 -9.56
N GLN A 185 -6.23 22.91 -10.77
CA GLN A 185 -7.06 24.04 -11.20
C GLN A 185 -8.41 23.53 -11.73
N ASN A 186 -9.51 24.04 -11.20
CA ASN A 186 -10.87 23.62 -11.57
C ASN A 186 -11.15 22.11 -11.43
N GLY A 187 -10.47 21.43 -10.52
CA GLY A 187 -10.59 19.98 -10.30
C GLY A 187 -9.73 19.12 -11.22
N GLU A 188 -9.00 19.71 -12.15
CA GLU A 188 -8.05 19.02 -13.02
C GLU A 188 -6.63 19.16 -12.51
N MET A 189 -5.85 18.08 -12.64
CA MET A 189 -4.42 18.03 -12.26
C MET A 189 -3.57 18.45 -13.46
N HIS A 190 -2.65 19.37 -13.23
CA HIS A 190 -1.66 19.81 -14.19
C HIS A 190 -0.24 19.59 -13.68
N ILE A 191 0.68 19.19 -14.57
CA ILE A 191 2.12 19.19 -14.28
C ILE A 191 2.61 20.61 -14.56
N PRO A 192 3.10 21.35 -13.55
CA PRO A 192 3.49 22.73 -13.74
C PRO A 192 4.78 22.85 -14.57
N HIS A 193 4.86 23.91 -15.34
CA HIS A 193 6.11 24.38 -15.95
C HIS A 193 6.65 25.60 -15.19
N ASP A 194 7.90 25.96 -15.40
CA ASP A 194 8.60 27.00 -14.65
C ASP A 194 7.87 28.36 -14.62
N ASN A 195 7.20 28.71 -15.73
CA ASN A 195 6.47 29.96 -15.85
C ASN A 195 5.04 29.93 -15.28
N TRP A 196 4.61 28.82 -14.65
CA TRP A 196 3.30 28.75 -14.00
C TRP A 196 3.26 29.66 -12.80
N VAL A 197 2.28 30.57 -12.75
CA VAL A 197 2.10 31.53 -11.66
C VAL A 197 1.17 30.95 -10.62
N LEU A 198 1.63 30.89 -9.37
CA LEU A 198 0.84 30.36 -8.25
C LEU A 198 -0.24 31.33 -7.79
N GLU A 199 -1.45 30.80 -7.57
CA GLU A 199 -2.60 31.58 -7.12
C GLU A 199 -2.99 31.29 -5.67
N LYS A 200 -3.69 32.20 -5.05
CA LYS A 200 -4.22 32.02 -3.69
C LYS A 200 -5.33 30.96 -3.68
N ASN A 201 -5.32 30.09 -2.67
CA ASN A 201 -6.23 28.96 -2.50
C ASN A 201 -6.09 27.86 -3.57
N GLU A 202 -5.08 27.94 -4.44
CA GLU A 202 -4.73 26.86 -5.35
C GLU A 202 -4.21 25.66 -4.57
N LYS A 203 -4.61 24.46 -4.96
CA LYS A 203 -4.12 23.21 -4.35
C LYS A 203 -2.91 22.75 -5.15
N ILE A 204 -1.82 22.42 -4.46
CA ILE A 204 -0.58 21.89 -5.06
C ILE A 204 -0.19 20.56 -4.41
N SER A 205 0.37 19.65 -5.19
CA SER A 205 1.07 18.48 -4.68
C SER A 205 2.57 18.73 -4.66
N VAL A 206 3.20 18.55 -3.50
CA VAL A 206 4.63 18.78 -3.29
C VAL A 206 5.29 17.49 -2.82
N LEU A 207 6.26 16.99 -3.59
CA LEU A 207 7.13 15.92 -3.13
C LEU A 207 8.26 16.55 -2.31
N VAL A 208 8.37 16.15 -1.05
CA VAL A 208 9.27 16.77 -0.06
C VAL A 208 10.02 15.72 0.75
N LYS A 209 11.30 15.99 1.07
CA LYS A 209 12.04 15.17 2.03
C LYS A 209 11.35 15.20 3.39
N THR A 210 11.20 14.06 4.05
CA THR A 210 10.53 13.95 5.36
C THR A 210 11.11 14.92 6.39
N SER A 211 12.42 15.13 6.39
CA SER A 211 13.11 16.08 7.28
C SER A 211 12.74 17.55 7.02
N ALA A 212 12.29 17.90 5.82
CA ALA A 212 12.01 19.26 5.40
C ALA A 212 10.51 19.64 5.42
N VAL A 213 9.63 18.69 5.76
CA VAL A 213 8.17 18.88 5.69
C VAL A 213 7.69 20.13 6.44
N LYS A 214 8.14 20.34 7.68
CA LYS A 214 7.74 21.53 8.48
C LYS A 214 8.14 22.83 7.81
N LYS A 215 9.38 22.89 7.28
CA LYS A 215 9.93 24.06 6.57
C LYS A 215 9.11 24.34 5.33
N VAL A 216 8.87 23.32 4.50
CA VAL A 216 8.14 23.44 3.22
C VAL A 216 6.67 23.81 3.45
N THR A 217 6.00 23.19 4.43
CA THR A 217 4.63 23.56 4.79
C THR A 217 4.53 25.05 5.15
N SER A 218 5.48 25.60 5.90
CA SER A 218 5.49 27.03 6.27
C SER A 218 5.76 27.99 5.09
N VAL A 219 6.28 27.48 3.96
CA VAL A 219 6.46 28.28 2.74
C VAL A 219 5.11 28.56 2.08
N PHE A 220 4.19 27.58 2.05
CA PHE A 220 2.95 27.66 1.30
C PHE A 220 1.71 27.96 2.17
N ILE A 221 1.74 27.64 3.45
CA ILE A 221 0.68 27.89 4.43
C ILE A 221 1.08 29.04 5.35
#